data_74e1bcd5fbbe2c58a6cd463ec9f6d75c
#
_entry.id   74e1bcd5fbbe2c58a6cd463ec9f6d75c
#
_cell.length_a   1.000
_cell.length_b   1.000
_cell.length_c   1.000
_cell.angle_alpha   90.00
_cell.angle_beta   90.00
_cell.angle_gamma   90.00
#
_symmetry.space_group_name_H-M   'P 1'
#
loop_
_entity.id
_entity.type
_entity.pdbx_description
1 polymer ?
#
loop_
_entity_poly.entity_id
_entity_poly.type
_entity_poly.pdbx_seq_one_letter_code
_entity_poly.pdbx_strand_id
1 'polypeptide(L)'
;EALMRRTEFADFWALKWSDLLRVDRLALGHENAFAYYQWIRAAMRDNRPLDQWTRELLTAEGPLRDQPAGFFYKVAAKPGEMAAMTSQVFLGVRITCAECHQHPYDQWTQQDYQGMRGFFAQVKYKKLGETEALLAEGDPKGKHPRTGAPVFPYALGTAMPEAAPEGDRRQALADWMTQPNNPWFARNLANRIWAHFMGRGLIEPVDDLRATNPASNPELMTALTQALVENQYDLRAMIRLITASRTYQLSSEPNATNELDERNYSRALLRRLPAEVLLDAVSQVTGIEEKFHGVAPGARAIQLWDSQVQHYFLKLFGRPARASVCDCERAVGASMAQALHLMNSPELEAKLAHAGGHLGKLEQRHADDAALARQLYLTIYNREPTAAERDRATQHLGSRRAHRRKAAEDLAWAMLNSVEFIFNH
;
A
#
# COMPACT_ATOMS: atom_id res chain seq x y z
N GLU A 1 -16.35 6.23 9.50
CA GLU A 1 -17.34 5.68 8.56
C GLU A 1 -17.42 6.48 7.26
N ALA A 2 -17.62 7.80 7.30
CA ALA A 2 -17.77 8.63 6.10
C ALA A 2 -16.57 8.50 5.15
N LEU A 3 -15.33 8.52 5.66
CA LEU A 3 -14.11 8.40 4.85
C LEU A 3 -14.01 7.05 4.12
N MET A 4 -14.44 5.95 4.74
CA MET A 4 -14.41 4.62 4.13
C MET A 4 -15.43 4.42 3.00
N ARG A 5 -16.40 5.34 2.86
CA ARG A 5 -17.40 5.31 1.78
C ARG A 5 -17.00 6.16 0.57
N ARG A 6 -15.93 6.93 0.69
CA ARG A 6 -15.45 7.78 -0.40
C ARG A 6 -14.75 6.97 -1.47
N THR A 7 -14.76 7.46 -2.70
CA THR A 7 -14.06 6.82 -3.83
C THR A 7 -12.55 6.75 -3.59
N GLU A 8 -12.00 7.76 -2.92
CA GLU A 8 -10.57 7.82 -2.57
C GLU A 8 -10.12 6.67 -1.68
N PHE A 9 -11.02 6.10 -0.88
CA PHE A 9 -10.71 4.89 -0.11
C PHE A 9 -10.36 3.72 -1.03
N ALA A 10 -11.19 3.48 -2.05
CA ALA A 10 -10.96 2.42 -3.01
C ALA A 10 -9.71 2.70 -3.87
N ASP A 11 -9.51 3.94 -4.29
CA ASP A 11 -8.35 4.37 -5.08
C ASP A 11 -7.05 4.15 -4.30
N PHE A 12 -7.01 4.56 -3.03
CA PHE A 12 -5.85 4.43 -2.16
C PHE A 12 -5.49 2.96 -1.86
N TRP A 13 -6.48 2.14 -1.48
CA TRP A 13 -6.23 0.72 -1.20
C TRP A 13 -5.89 -0.06 -2.47
N ALA A 14 -6.50 0.31 -3.61
CA ALA A 14 -6.10 -0.25 -4.90
C ALA A 14 -4.66 0.11 -5.27
N LEU A 15 -4.22 1.34 -5.00
CA LEU A 15 -2.82 1.74 -5.19
C LEU A 15 -1.87 0.86 -4.37
N LYS A 16 -2.17 0.66 -3.07
CA LYS A 16 -1.37 -0.18 -2.18
C LYS A 16 -1.28 -1.64 -2.64
N TRP A 17 -2.41 -2.24 -2.99
CA TRP A 17 -2.42 -3.60 -3.51
C TRP A 17 -1.76 -3.71 -4.89
N SER A 18 -1.87 -2.67 -5.72
CA SER A 18 -1.18 -2.62 -7.02
C SER A 18 0.35 -2.61 -6.88
N ASP A 19 0.88 -2.02 -5.80
CA ASP A 19 2.31 -2.08 -5.50
C ASP A 19 2.73 -3.53 -5.20
N LEU A 20 2.01 -4.22 -4.31
CA LEU A 20 2.30 -5.61 -3.91
C LEU A 20 2.07 -6.62 -5.04
N LEU A 21 1.03 -6.40 -5.86
CA LEU A 21 0.67 -7.26 -6.97
C LEU A 21 1.33 -6.87 -8.30
N ARG A 22 2.27 -5.90 -8.25
CA ARG A 22 3.11 -5.47 -9.36
C ARG A 22 2.32 -5.09 -10.61
N VAL A 23 1.25 -4.32 -10.45
CA VAL A 23 0.47 -3.80 -11.59
C VAL A 23 1.34 -2.82 -12.37
N ASP A 24 1.82 -3.24 -13.53
CA ASP A 24 2.74 -2.48 -14.35
C ASP A 24 2.53 -2.74 -15.85
N ARG A 25 2.54 -1.67 -16.67
CA ARG A 25 2.35 -1.78 -18.12
C ARG A 25 3.52 -2.42 -18.85
N LEU A 26 4.74 -2.43 -18.30
CA LEU A 26 5.87 -3.09 -18.93
C LEU A 26 5.70 -4.60 -18.94
N ALA A 27 5.14 -5.15 -17.85
CA ALA A 27 4.88 -6.58 -17.76
C ALA A 27 3.59 -7.00 -18.48
N LEU A 28 2.56 -6.17 -18.45
CA LEU A 28 1.20 -6.56 -18.85
C LEU A 28 0.71 -5.90 -20.16
N GLY A 29 1.33 -4.80 -20.59
CA GLY A 29 0.72 -3.88 -21.55
C GLY A 29 -0.27 -2.94 -20.90
N HIS A 30 -0.61 -1.84 -21.60
CA HIS A 30 -1.43 -0.75 -21.03
C HIS A 30 -2.84 -1.20 -20.63
N GLU A 31 -3.56 -1.82 -21.56
CA GLU A 31 -4.97 -2.22 -21.37
C GLU A 31 -5.12 -3.29 -20.27
N ASN A 32 -4.25 -4.28 -20.30
CA ASN A 32 -4.28 -5.38 -19.34
C ASN A 32 -3.93 -4.92 -17.91
N ALA A 33 -2.91 -4.06 -17.76
CA ALA A 33 -2.54 -3.49 -16.48
C ALA A 33 -3.67 -2.62 -15.92
N PHE A 34 -4.35 -1.85 -16.79
CA PHE A 34 -5.53 -1.08 -16.39
C PHE A 34 -6.69 -1.98 -15.97
N ALA A 35 -6.99 -3.04 -16.72
CA ALA A 35 -8.04 -4.01 -16.37
C ALA A 35 -7.75 -4.69 -15.01
N TYR A 36 -6.50 -5.07 -14.77
CA TYR A 36 -6.07 -5.65 -13.51
C TYR A 36 -6.24 -4.66 -12.34
N TYR A 37 -5.78 -3.42 -12.50
CA TYR A 37 -6.02 -2.36 -11.52
C TYR A 37 -7.50 -2.15 -11.23
N GLN A 38 -8.36 -2.11 -12.25
CA GLN A 38 -9.80 -1.92 -12.07
C GLN A 38 -10.44 -3.08 -11.29
N TRP A 39 -9.99 -4.31 -11.52
CA TRP A 39 -10.45 -5.47 -10.74
C TRP A 39 -10.07 -5.34 -9.26
N ILE A 40 -8.82 -4.94 -8.96
CA ILE A 40 -8.36 -4.68 -7.59
C ILE A 40 -9.19 -3.55 -6.96
N ARG A 41 -9.37 -2.45 -7.68
CA ARG A 41 -10.12 -1.28 -7.23
C ARG A 41 -11.59 -1.60 -6.93
N ALA A 42 -12.23 -2.41 -7.76
CA ALA A 42 -13.60 -2.87 -7.55
C ALA A 42 -13.71 -3.70 -6.26
N ALA A 43 -12.77 -4.61 -6.01
CA ALA A 43 -12.76 -5.40 -4.77
C ALA A 43 -12.64 -4.51 -3.51
N MET A 44 -11.81 -3.48 -3.55
CA MET A 44 -11.65 -2.53 -2.43
C MET A 44 -12.89 -1.64 -2.24
N ARG A 45 -13.49 -1.17 -3.34
CA ARG A 45 -14.74 -0.39 -3.32
C ARG A 45 -15.87 -1.19 -2.69
N ASP A 46 -16.02 -2.44 -3.11
CA ASP A 46 -17.11 -3.32 -2.71
C ASP A 46 -16.84 -4.01 -1.36
N ASN A 47 -15.70 -3.70 -0.74
CA ASN A 47 -15.24 -4.31 0.53
C ASN A 47 -15.27 -5.83 0.48
N ARG A 48 -14.80 -6.40 -0.63
CA ARG A 48 -14.78 -7.86 -0.80
C ARG A 48 -13.91 -8.49 0.29
N PRO A 49 -14.37 -9.54 0.99
CA PRO A 49 -13.57 -10.24 1.99
C PRO A 49 -12.20 -10.63 1.43
N LEU A 50 -11.13 -10.36 2.18
CA LEU A 50 -9.76 -10.51 1.68
C LEU A 50 -9.40 -11.97 1.37
N ASP A 51 -10.00 -12.94 2.06
CA ASP A 51 -9.86 -14.38 1.78
C ASP A 51 -10.52 -14.77 0.45
N GLN A 52 -11.75 -14.31 0.21
CA GLN A 52 -12.47 -14.55 -1.05
C GLN A 52 -11.75 -13.89 -2.23
N TRP A 53 -11.31 -12.65 -2.06
CA TRP A 53 -10.55 -11.93 -3.07
C TRP A 53 -9.22 -12.64 -3.40
N THR A 54 -8.50 -13.13 -2.39
CA THR A 54 -7.26 -13.90 -2.58
C THR A 54 -7.54 -15.23 -3.29
N ARG A 55 -8.62 -15.90 -2.94
CA ARG A 55 -9.06 -17.12 -3.60
C ARG A 55 -9.35 -16.88 -5.08
N GLU A 56 -10.13 -15.86 -5.41
CA GLU A 56 -10.42 -15.49 -6.81
C GLU A 56 -9.14 -15.19 -7.60
N LEU A 57 -8.18 -14.50 -6.98
CA LEU A 57 -6.88 -14.21 -7.59
C LEU A 57 -6.12 -15.49 -7.92
N LEU A 58 -6.02 -16.41 -6.95
CA LEU A 58 -5.24 -17.65 -7.08
C LEU A 58 -5.88 -18.67 -8.03
N THR A 59 -7.19 -18.69 -8.11
CA THR A 59 -7.92 -19.69 -8.90
C THR A 59 -8.48 -19.13 -10.19
N ALA A 60 -8.05 -17.93 -10.60
CA ALA A 60 -8.47 -17.34 -11.87
C ALA A 60 -8.18 -18.27 -13.04
N GLU A 61 -9.18 -18.46 -13.90
CA GLU A 61 -9.11 -19.32 -15.10
C GLU A 61 -9.99 -18.78 -16.22
N GLY A 62 -9.63 -19.00 -17.47
CA GLY A 62 -10.37 -18.58 -18.63
C GLY A 62 -9.80 -17.34 -19.32
N PRO A 63 -10.56 -16.69 -20.22
CA PRO A 63 -10.11 -15.51 -20.97
C PRO A 63 -9.71 -14.37 -20.02
N LEU A 64 -8.50 -13.85 -20.16
CA LEU A 64 -7.99 -12.77 -19.29
C LEU A 64 -8.80 -11.48 -19.36
N ARG A 65 -9.48 -11.26 -20.49
CA ARG A 65 -10.41 -10.13 -20.65
C ARG A 65 -11.56 -10.19 -19.64
N ASP A 66 -12.06 -11.41 -19.37
CA ASP A 66 -13.20 -11.65 -18.48
C ASP A 66 -12.74 -11.96 -17.04
N GLN A 67 -11.49 -12.37 -16.89
CA GLN A 67 -10.85 -12.76 -15.63
C GLN A 67 -9.54 -11.97 -15.39
N PRO A 68 -9.61 -10.65 -15.12
CA PRO A 68 -8.41 -9.81 -14.94
C PRO A 68 -7.53 -10.23 -13.77
N ALA A 69 -8.06 -10.95 -12.78
CA ALA A 69 -7.28 -11.57 -11.69
C ALA A 69 -6.15 -12.46 -12.22
N GLY A 70 -6.34 -13.11 -13.38
CA GLY A 70 -5.33 -13.95 -14.03
C GLY A 70 -4.07 -13.22 -14.48
N PHE A 71 -4.08 -11.88 -14.54
CA PHE A 71 -2.86 -11.11 -14.81
C PHE A 71 -1.81 -11.21 -13.70
N PHE A 72 -2.19 -11.62 -12.48
CA PHE A 72 -1.27 -11.99 -11.42
C PHE A 72 -0.18 -12.96 -11.88
N TYR A 73 -0.56 -13.94 -12.68
CA TYR A 73 0.36 -14.95 -13.21
C TYR A 73 1.24 -14.47 -14.36
N LYS A 74 0.90 -13.34 -14.98
CA LYS A 74 1.76 -12.73 -16.02
C LYS A 74 2.89 -11.90 -15.44
N VAL A 75 2.72 -11.29 -14.28
CA VAL A 75 3.78 -10.53 -13.62
C VAL A 75 4.82 -11.43 -12.96
N ALA A 76 4.45 -12.68 -12.64
CA ALA A 76 5.34 -13.74 -12.16
C ALA A 76 5.33 -14.88 -13.18
N ALA A 77 6.19 -14.80 -14.21
CA ALA A 77 6.07 -15.65 -15.40
C ALA A 77 6.41 -17.13 -15.17
N LYS A 78 7.13 -17.47 -14.09
CA LYS A 78 7.55 -18.84 -13.81
C LYS A 78 6.85 -19.39 -12.57
N PRO A 79 6.55 -20.70 -12.51
CA PRO A 79 5.90 -21.32 -11.35
C PRO A 79 6.61 -21.04 -10.01
N GLY A 80 7.95 -20.99 -10.00
CA GLY A 80 8.72 -20.66 -8.80
C GLY A 80 8.56 -19.21 -8.37
N GLU A 81 8.51 -18.27 -9.31
CA GLU A 81 8.24 -16.84 -9.04
C GLU A 81 6.80 -16.65 -8.53
N MET A 82 5.83 -17.39 -9.11
CA MET A 82 4.44 -17.39 -8.63
C MET A 82 4.33 -17.86 -7.18
N ALA A 83 5.05 -18.96 -6.85
CA ALA A 83 5.09 -19.50 -5.50
C ALA A 83 5.73 -18.51 -4.51
N ALA A 84 6.87 -17.93 -4.86
CA ALA A 84 7.58 -16.96 -4.03
C ALA A 84 6.74 -15.69 -3.81
N MET A 85 6.14 -15.14 -4.87
CA MET A 85 5.27 -13.98 -4.79
C MET A 85 4.03 -14.25 -3.93
N THR A 86 3.36 -15.39 -4.13
CA THR A 86 2.19 -15.78 -3.34
C THR A 86 2.55 -15.93 -1.86
N SER A 87 3.66 -16.60 -1.56
CA SER A 87 4.11 -16.80 -0.18
C SER A 87 4.47 -15.48 0.51
N GLN A 88 5.16 -14.58 -0.16
CA GLN A 88 5.57 -13.31 0.42
C GLN A 88 4.40 -12.34 0.59
N VAL A 89 3.54 -12.20 -0.42
CA VAL A 89 2.41 -11.25 -0.38
C VAL A 89 1.35 -11.70 0.62
N PHE A 90 0.94 -12.97 0.57
CA PHE A 90 -0.23 -13.43 1.31
C PHE A 90 0.09 -14.17 2.61
N LEU A 91 1.26 -14.82 2.69
CA LEU A 91 1.66 -15.54 3.92
C LEU A 91 2.72 -14.79 4.73
N GLY A 92 3.37 -13.76 4.15
CA GLY A 92 4.51 -13.09 4.78
C GLY A 92 5.72 -14.01 4.93
N VAL A 93 5.87 -14.99 4.04
CA VAL A 93 6.95 -15.98 4.08
C VAL A 93 7.82 -15.83 2.84
N ARG A 94 9.12 -15.60 3.04
CA ARG A 94 10.11 -15.43 1.98
C ARG A 94 10.79 -16.75 1.66
N ILE A 95 10.33 -17.45 0.62
CA ILE A 95 10.86 -18.77 0.25
C ILE A 95 11.92 -18.75 -0.88
N THR A 96 12.21 -17.58 -1.45
CA THR A 96 13.09 -17.47 -2.63
C THR A 96 14.47 -18.08 -2.40
N CYS A 97 15.08 -17.93 -1.21
CA CYS A 97 16.37 -18.54 -0.90
C CYS A 97 16.34 -20.06 -0.94
N ALA A 98 15.17 -20.66 -0.64
CA ALA A 98 14.99 -22.12 -0.66
C ALA A 98 14.96 -22.72 -2.09
N GLU A 99 14.97 -21.91 -3.14
CA GLU A 99 15.11 -22.38 -4.52
C GLU A 99 16.43 -23.14 -4.76
N CYS A 100 17.55 -22.62 -4.22
CA CYS A 100 18.88 -23.13 -4.49
C CYS A 100 19.50 -23.92 -3.32
N HIS A 101 19.17 -23.57 -2.08
CA HIS A 101 19.70 -24.17 -0.86
C HIS A 101 18.68 -24.07 0.28
N GLN A 102 18.93 -24.71 1.41
CA GLN A 102 18.11 -24.52 2.60
C GLN A 102 18.12 -23.06 3.00
N HIS A 103 16.94 -22.52 3.38
CA HIS A 103 16.81 -21.13 3.77
C HIS A 103 17.75 -20.82 4.97
N PRO A 104 18.61 -19.78 4.89
CA PRO A 104 19.68 -19.58 5.89
C PRO A 104 19.16 -19.13 7.27
N TYR A 105 17.96 -18.55 7.35
CA TYR A 105 17.39 -17.97 8.56
C TYR A 105 15.99 -18.49 8.90
N ASP A 106 15.48 -19.47 8.15
CA ASP A 106 14.17 -20.08 8.35
C ASP A 106 14.22 -21.59 8.08
N GLN A 107 13.15 -22.28 8.39
CA GLN A 107 13.07 -23.74 8.29
C GLN A 107 12.91 -24.29 6.86
N TRP A 108 12.67 -23.44 5.87
CA TRP A 108 12.28 -23.85 4.52
C TRP A 108 13.42 -24.51 3.76
N THR A 109 13.13 -25.70 3.21
CA THR A 109 14.04 -26.49 2.41
C THR A 109 13.79 -26.32 0.92
N GLN A 110 14.72 -26.82 0.08
CA GLN A 110 14.48 -26.90 -1.36
C GLN A 110 13.22 -27.73 -1.70
N GLN A 111 12.92 -28.75 -0.89
CA GLN A 111 11.73 -29.56 -1.06
C GLN A 111 10.46 -28.75 -0.83
N ASP A 112 10.41 -27.91 0.21
CA ASP A 112 9.29 -27.00 0.48
C ASP A 112 9.06 -26.01 -0.66
N TYR A 113 10.14 -25.43 -1.18
CA TYR A 113 10.06 -24.56 -2.37
C TYR A 113 9.49 -25.30 -3.58
N GLN A 114 9.96 -26.52 -3.86
CA GLN A 114 9.44 -27.31 -4.97
C GLN A 114 7.98 -27.74 -4.74
N GLY A 115 7.58 -28.03 -3.51
CA GLY A 115 6.19 -28.29 -3.13
C GLY A 115 5.29 -27.12 -3.46
N MET A 116 5.64 -25.93 -3.00
CA MET A 116 4.90 -24.70 -3.31
C MET A 116 4.88 -24.37 -4.80
N ARG A 117 6.02 -24.50 -5.49
CA ARG A 117 6.12 -24.35 -6.95
C ARG A 117 5.18 -25.30 -7.70
N GLY A 118 4.97 -26.50 -7.16
CA GLY A 118 4.14 -27.54 -7.76
C GLY A 118 2.68 -27.14 -7.94
N PHE A 119 2.13 -26.25 -7.11
CA PHE A 119 0.77 -25.73 -7.26
C PHE A 119 0.59 -24.89 -8.52
N PHE A 120 1.63 -24.23 -8.97
CA PHE A 120 1.60 -23.32 -10.12
C PHE A 120 2.13 -23.97 -11.42
N ALA A 121 2.58 -25.23 -11.35
CA ALA A 121 3.19 -25.89 -12.49
C ALA A 121 2.22 -26.20 -13.65
N GLN A 122 0.90 -26.18 -13.37
CA GLN A 122 -0.15 -26.37 -14.38
C GLN A 122 -0.52 -25.07 -15.10
N VAL A 123 -0.08 -23.90 -14.60
CA VAL A 123 -0.43 -22.59 -15.15
C VAL A 123 0.14 -22.43 -16.56
N LYS A 124 -0.73 -22.21 -17.53
CA LYS A 124 -0.40 -22.00 -18.94
C LYS A 124 -1.24 -20.88 -19.53
N TYR A 125 -0.70 -20.28 -20.57
CA TYR A 125 -1.43 -19.33 -21.41
C TYR A 125 -1.70 -19.92 -22.78
N LYS A 126 -2.94 -19.81 -23.24
CA LYS A 126 -3.34 -20.24 -24.57
C LYS A 126 -3.96 -19.06 -25.31
N LYS A 127 -3.51 -18.83 -26.54
CA LYS A 127 -4.11 -17.81 -27.40
C LYS A 127 -5.45 -18.32 -27.93
N LEU A 128 -6.53 -17.56 -27.70
CA LEU A 128 -7.88 -17.83 -28.17
C LEU A 128 -8.33 -16.67 -29.07
N GLY A 129 -8.06 -16.75 -30.38
CA GLY A 129 -8.28 -15.66 -31.30
C GLY A 129 -7.38 -14.46 -30.97
N GLU A 130 -7.99 -13.31 -30.69
CA GLU A 130 -7.28 -12.09 -30.28
C GLU A 130 -7.02 -11.98 -28.78
N THR A 131 -7.57 -12.89 -27.96
CA THR A 131 -7.43 -12.89 -26.52
C THR A 131 -6.52 -14.02 -26.05
N GLU A 132 -6.00 -13.89 -24.84
CA GLU A 132 -5.32 -14.98 -24.13
C GLU A 132 -6.21 -15.50 -23.02
N ALA A 133 -6.16 -16.82 -22.80
CA ALA A 133 -6.79 -17.46 -21.66
C ALA A 133 -5.73 -18.06 -20.75
N LEU A 134 -5.97 -17.97 -19.45
CA LEU A 134 -5.25 -18.64 -18.39
C LEU A 134 -5.91 -20.01 -18.18
N LEU A 135 -5.10 -21.06 -18.18
CA LEU A 135 -5.55 -22.44 -17.99
C LEU A 135 -4.69 -23.13 -16.92
N ALA A 136 -5.27 -24.10 -16.23
CA ALA A 136 -4.56 -24.99 -15.32
C ALA A 136 -4.63 -26.41 -15.88
N GLU A 137 -3.65 -26.81 -16.69
CA GLU A 137 -3.67 -28.06 -17.45
C GLU A 137 -2.41 -28.91 -17.31
N GLY A 138 -2.58 -30.23 -17.39
CA GLY A 138 -1.53 -31.22 -17.41
C GLY A 138 -1.16 -31.73 -16.02
N ASP A 139 -0.25 -32.67 -15.99
CA ASP A 139 0.30 -33.28 -14.77
C ASP A 139 1.82 -33.14 -14.72
N PRO A 140 2.34 -31.90 -14.56
CA PRO A 140 3.77 -31.68 -14.46
C PRO A 140 4.31 -32.26 -13.16
N LYS A 141 5.26 -33.21 -13.28
CA LYS A 141 5.91 -33.83 -12.13
C LYS A 141 7.07 -32.97 -11.66
N GLY A 142 7.03 -32.59 -10.39
CA GLY A 142 8.14 -31.92 -9.73
C GLY A 142 9.25 -32.90 -9.38
N LYS A 143 10.49 -32.39 -9.32
CA LYS A 143 11.66 -33.18 -8.86
C LYS A 143 12.51 -32.31 -7.94
N HIS A 144 13.04 -32.95 -6.90
CA HIS A 144 14.04 -32.33 -6.05
C HIS A 144 15.31 -32.03 -6.85
N PRO A 145 15.84 -30.81 -6.92
CA PRO A 145 16.89 -30.43 -7.86
C PRO A 145 18.21 -31.20 -7.62
N ARG A 146 18.51 -31.59 -6.37
CA ARG A 146 19.74 -32.27 -6.01
C ARG A 146 19.62 -33.80 -6.07
N THR A 147 18.50 -34.37 -5.63
CA THR A 147 18.34 -35.83 -5.50
C THR A 147 17.62 -36.47 -6.68
N GLY A 148 16.90 -35.66 -7.50
CA GLY A 148 16.02 -36.15 -8.55
C GLY A 148 14.74 -36.84 -8.06
N ALA A 149 14.54 -36.95 -6.75
CA ALA A 149 13.36 -37.57 -6.16
C ALA A 149 12.08 -36.80 -6.56
N PRO A 150 10.94 -37.45 -6.76
CA PRO A 150 9.69 -36.80 -7.07
C PRO A 150 9.26 -35.90 -5.90
N VAL A 151 8.75 -34.72 -6.23
CA VAL A 151 8.14 -33.78 -5.26
C VAL A 151 6.73 -33.45 -5.75
N PHE A 152 5.75 -33.82 -4.96
CA PHE A 152 4.36 -33.44 -5.20
C PHE A 152 4.07 -32.04 -4.66
N PRO A 153 3.02 -31.34 -5.17
CA PRO A 153 2.57 -30.10 -4.58
C PRO A 153 2.13 -30.30 -3.13
N TYR A 154 2.69 -29.48 -2.23
CA TYR A 154 2.26 -29.41 -0.83
C TYR A 154 2.54 -28.03 -0.26
N ALA A 155 1.71 -27.63 0.71
CA ALA A 155 1.77 -26.31 1.29
C ALA A 155 2.83 -26.23 2.40
N LEU A 156 3.30 -25.02 2.67
CA LEU A 156 4.31 -24.77 3.71
C LEU A 156 3.84 -25.29 5.08
N GLY A 157 4.74 -25.96 5.79
CA GLY A 157 4.45 -26.51 7.12
C GLY A 157 3.54 -27.74 7.11
N THR A 158 3.20 -28.31 5.95
CA THR A 158 2.47 -29.57 5.83
C THR A 158 3.38 -30.69 5.37
N ALA A 159 2.94 -31.93 5.54
CA ALA A 159 3.65 -33.08 4.99
C ALA A 159 3.42 -33.18 3.46
N MET A 160 4.44 -33.62 2.73
CA MET A 160 4.29 -33.94 1.31
C MET A 160 3.33 -35.15 1.15
N PRO A 161 2.28 -35.04 0.32
CA PRO A 161 1.34 -36.12 0.08
C PRO A 161 1.99 -37.26 -0.77
N GLU A 162 1.35 -38.42 -0.82
CA GLU A 162 1.77 -39.53 -1.66
C GLU A 162 1.48 -39.29 -3.16
N ALA A 163 0.53 -38.40 -3.46
CA ALA A 163 0.15 -38.05 -4.81
C ALA A 163 -0.15 -36.54 -4.92
N ALA A 164 -0.12 -35.98 -6.13
CA ALA A 164 -0.52 -34.64 -6.39
C ALA A 164 -2.04 -34.49 -6.22
N PRO A 165 -2.53 -33.30 -5.78
CA PRO A 165 -3.96 -32.98 -5.81
C PRO A 165 -4.53 -33.14 -7.20
N GLU A 166 -5.75 -33.69 -7.30
CA GLU A 166 -6.47 -33.80 -8.55
C GLU A 166 -7.02 -32.44 -9.00
N GLY A 167 -7.22 -32.27 -10.31
CA GLY A 167 -7.76 -31.05 -10.89
C GLY A 167 -6.78 -29.86 -10.86
N ASP A 168 -7.34 -28.67 -10.70
CA ASP A 168 -6.54 -27.43 -10.55
C ASP A 168 -5.91 -27.38 -9.16
N ARG A 169 -4.60 -27.57 -9.11
CA ARG A 169 -3.80 -27.59 -7.87
C ARG A 169 -3.86 -26.29 -7.07
N ARG A 170 -4.14 -25.15 -7.75
CA ARG A 170 -4.30 -23.83 -7.12
C ARG A 170 -5.51 -23.77 -6.20
N GLN A 171 -6.55 -24.58 -6.47
CA GLN A 171 -7.73 -24.70 -5.57
C GLN A 171 -7.29 -25.26 -4.20
N ALA A 172 -6.50 -26.34 -4.20
CA ALA A 172 -6.00 -26.92 -2.95
C ALA A 172 -5.12 -25.94 -2.17
N LEU A 173 -4.29 -25.15 -2.87
CA LEU A 173 -3.51 -24.07 -2.23
C LEU A 173 -4.42 -22.99 -1.63
N ALA A 174 -5.40 -22.49 -2.38
CA ALA A 174 -6.33 -21.49 -1.92
C ALA A 174 -7.18 -21.97 -0.72
N ASP A 175 -7.62 -23.22 -0.76
CA ASP A 175 -8.34 -23.87 0.35
C ASP A 175 -7.50 -23.91 1.62
N TRP A 176 -6.24 -24.34 1.51
CA TRP A 176 -5.32 -24.38 2.64
C TRP A 176 -5.01 -22.96 3.17
N MET A 177 -4.74 -21.99 2.28
CA MET A 177 -4.37 -20.63 2.68
C MET A 177 -5.48 -19.95 3.46
N THR A 178 -6.72 -20.08 3.00
CA THR A 178 -7.87 -19.35 3.57
C THR A 178 -8.56 -20.07 4.72
N GLN A 179 -7.99 -21.19 5.21
CA GLN A 179 -8.49 -21.85 6.42
C GLN A 179 -8.32 -20.92 7.63
N PRO A 180 -9.33 -20.85 8.52
CA PRO A 180 -9.27 -20.00 9.72
C PRO A 180 -8.07 -20.27 10.65
N ASN A 181 -7.57 -21.50 10.64
CA ASN A 181 -6.42 -21.95 11.43
C ASN A 181 -5.09 -21.90 10.67
N ASN A 182 -5.05 -21.34 9.46
CA ASN A 182 -3.81 -21.14 8.75
C ASN A 182 -2.88 -20.21 9.55
N PRO A 183 -1.63 -20.59 9.86
CA PRO A 183 -0.79 -19.85 10.79
C PRO A 183 -0.21 -18.55 10.23
N TRP A 184 -0.32 -18.32 8.92
CA TRP A 184 0.31 -17.17 8.25
C TRP A 184 -0.68 -16.20 7.62
N PHE A 185 -1.71 -16.66 6.92
CA PHE A 185 -2.54 -15.83 6.05
C PHE A 185 -3.23 -14.68 6.81
N ALA A 186 -4.07 -15.00 7.79
CA ALA A 186 -4.76 -13.99 8.59
C ALA A 186 -3.76 -13.13 9.39
N ARG A 187 -2.70 -13.75 9.91
CA ARG A 187 -1.64 -13.09 10.67
C ARG A 187 -0.87 -12.06 9.83
N ASN A 188 -0.49 -12.42 8.61
CA ASN A 188 0.18 -11.51 7.68
C ASN A 188 -0.70 -10.32 7.31
N LEU A 189 -1.96 -10.58 6.95
CA LEU A 189 -2.90 -9.51 6.60
C LEU A 189 -3.15 -8.57 7.78
N ALA A 190 -3.37 -9.11 8.98
CA ALA A 190 -3.56 -8.31 10.20
C ALA A 190 -2.32 -7.44 10.49
N ASN A 191 -1.11 -8.01 10.38
CA ASN A 191 0.15 -7.27 10.55
C ASN A 191 0.32 -6.14 9.53
N ARG A 192 0.00 -6.39 8.26
CA ARG A 192 0.07 -5.37 7.19
C ARG A 192 -0.92 -4.22 7.44
N ILE A 193 -2.16 -4.54 7.83
CA ILE A 193 -3.17 -3.53 8.13
C ILE A 193 -2.74 -2.71 9.36
N TRP A 194 -2.29 -3.39 10.43
CA TRP A 194 -1.75 -2.73 11.62
C TRP A 194 -0.58 -1.81 11.27
N ALA A 195 0.42 -2.30 10.55
CA ALA A 195 1.59 -1.52 10.14
C ALA A 195 1.21 -0.27 9.34
N HIS A 196 0.19 -0.39 8.49
CA HIS A 196 -0.30 0.76 7.73
C HIS A 196 -0.82 1.88 8.64
N PHE A 197 -1.59 1.55 9.69
CA PHE A 197 -2.16 2.55 10.60
C PHE A 197 -1.21 3.00 11.70
N MET A 198 -0.35 2.12 12.20
CA MET A 198 0.54 2.42 13.32
C MET A 198 1.95 2.86 12.88
N GLY A 199 2.26 2.78 11.57
CA GLY A 199 3.57 3.15 11.02
C GLY A 199 4.63 2.08 11.17
N ARG A 200 4.35 1.03 11.93
CA ARG A 200 5.21 -0.14 12.16
C ARG A 200 4.35 -1.38 12.38
N GLY A 201 4.79 -2.51 11.85
CA GLY A 201 4.18 -3.81 12.13
C GLY A 201 4.53 -4.33 13.52
N LEU A 202 3.72 -5.23 14.03
CA LEU A 202 4.10 -6.05 15.19
C LEU A 202 5.25 -6.99 14.83
N ILE A 203 5.32 -7.37 13.55
CA ILE A 203 6.43 -8.08 12.93
C ILE A 203 7.01 -7.17 11.85
N GLU A 204 8.33 -6.91 11.90
CA GLU A 204 9.08 -6.12 10.92
C GLU A 204 10.30 -6.88 10.39
N PRO A 205 10.55 -6.88 9.08
CA PRO A 205 9.69 -6.38 7.99
C PRO A 205 8.32 -7.05 7.97
N VAL A 206 7.29 -6.34 7.49
CA VAL A 206 5.89 -6.80 7.55
C VAL A 206 5.63 -8.10 6.76
N ASP A 207 6.49 -8.43 5.83
CA ASP A 207 6.44 -9.60 4.96
C ASP A 207 7.48 -10.68 5.35
N ASP A 208 7.88 -10.74 6.64
CA ASP A 208 8.90 -11.65 7.14
C ASP A 208 8.46 -12.31 8.47
N LEU A 209 7.46 -13.19 8.36
CA LEU A 209 6.84 -13.92 9.49
C LEU A 209 7.60 -15.22 9.86
N ARG A 210 8.92 -15.21 9.77
CA ARG A 210 9.74 -16.38 10.13
C ARG A 210 9.77 -16.61 11.65
N ALA A 211 10.06 -17.84 12.07
CA ALA A 211 10.09 -18.22 13.47
C ALA A 211 11.11 -17.41 14.31
N THR A 212 12.21 -16.98 13.69
CA THR A 212 13.26 -16.17 14.35
C THR A 212 12.94 -14.66 14.40
N ASN A 213 11.78 -14.25 13.89
CA ASN A 213 11.30 -12.87 13.91
C ASN A 213 9.91 -12.78 14.59
N PRO A 214 9.84 -12.97 15.93
CA PRO A 214 8.58 -12.96 16.65
C PRO A 214 7.94 -11.57 16.67
N ALA A 215 6.62 -11.53 16.85
CA ALA A 215 5.91 -10.28 17.05
C ALA A 215 6.40 -9.56 18.31
N SER A 216 6.51 -8.22 18.24
CA SER A 216 6.86 -7.38 19.40
C SER A 216 5.85 -7.47 20.54
N ASN A 217 4.61 -7.81 20.22
CA ASN A 217 3.53 -8.14 21.17
C ASN A 217 2.73 -9.33 20.63
N PRO A 218 3.05 -10.57 21.08
CA PRO A 218 2.42 -11.79 20.59
C PRO A 218 0.92 -11.88 20.91
N GLU A 219 0.48 -11.39 22.06
CA GLU A 219 -0.91 -11.38 22.48
C GLU A 219 -1.75 -10.47 21.58
N LEU A 220 -1.27 -9.28 21.31
CA LEU A 220 -1.93 -8.35 20.39
C LEU A 220 -1.97 -8.91 18.96
N MET A 221 -0.89 -9.54 18.50
CA MET A 221 -0.84 -10.18 17.18
C MET A 221 -1.89 -11.27 17.07
N THR A 222 -2.04 -12.09 18.11
CA THR A 222 -3.07 -13.13 18.19
C THR A 222 -4.47 -12.53 18.16
N ALA A 223 -4.72 -11.51 18.98
CA ALA A 223 -6.02 -10.83 19.04
C ALA A 223 -6.42 -10.20 17.69
N LEU A 224 -5.49 -9.52 17.00
CA LEU A 224 -5.75 -8.94 15.69
C LEU A 224 -6.00 -10.01 14.61
N THR A 225 -5.27 -11.13 14.69
CA THR A 225 -5.47 -12.26 13.78
C THR A 225 -6.86 -12.87 13.95
N GLN A 226 -7.26 -13.13 15.21
CA GLN A 226 -8.60 -13.64 15.53
C GLN A 226 -9.70 -12.66 15.11
N ALA A 227 -9.53 -11.38 15.42
CA ALA A 227 -10.50 -10.35 15.02
C ALA A 227 -10.69 -10.29 13.49
N LEU A 228 -9.64 -10.46 12.69
CA LEU A 228 -9.77 -10.51 11.22
C LEU A 228 -10.57 -11.73 10.77
N VAL A 229 -10.32 -12.90 11.34
CA VAL A 229 -11.05 -14.14 11.03
C VAL A 229 -12.52 -14.04 11.46
N GLU A 230 -12.79 -13.58 12.69
CA GLU A 230 -14.16 -13.42 13.25
C GLU A 230 -14.98 -12.41 12.46
N ASN A 231 -14.35 -11.35 11.93
CA ASN A 231 -14.97 -10.39 11.03
C ASN A 231 -14.94 -10.83 9.54
N GLN A 232 -14.73 -12.13 9.27
CA GLN A 232 -14.80 -12.67 7.91
C GLN A 232 -13.90 -11.93 6.91
N TYR A 233 -12.68 -11.58 7.35
CA TYR A 233 -11.68 -10.87 6.56
C TYR A 233 -12.13 -9.50 5.99
N ASP A 234 -13.08 -8.84 6.68
CA ASP A 234 -13.58 -7.50 6.34
C ASP A 234 -12.50 -6.45 6.66
N LEU A 235 -11.96 -5.82 5.60
CA LEU A 235 -10.93 -4.77 5.72
C LEU A 235 -11.45 -3.56 6.51
N ARG A 236 -12.68 -3.11 6.26
CA ARG A 236 -13.25 -1.93 6.93
C ARG A 236 -13.51 -2.20 8.41
N ALA A 237 -13.89 -3.42 8.77
CA ALA A 237 -14.04 -3.82 10.17
C ALA A 237 -12.70 -3.74 10.92
N MET A 238 -11.62 -4.24 10.32
CA MET A 238 -10.28 -4.12 10.89
C MET A 238 -9.81 -2.67 11.03
N ILE A 239 -10.08 -1.83 10.04
CA ILE A 239 -9.76 -0.40 10.11
C ILE A 239 -10.50 0.25 11.29
N ARG A 240 -11.80 -0.02 11.46
CA ARG A 240 -12.57 0.48 12.61
C ARG A 240 -11.97 0.05 13.93
N LEU A 241 -11.65 -1.23 14.06
CA LEU A 241 -11.06 -1.79 15.27
C LEU A 241 -9.76 -1.07 15.65
N ILE A 242 -8.83 -0.93 14.68
CA ILE A 242 -7.53 -0.31 14.91
C ILE A 242 -7.69 1.19 15.22
N THR A 243 -8.46 1.92 14.41
CA THR A 243 -8.60 3.38 14.58
C THR A 243 -9.44 3.79 15.80
N ALA A 244 -10.29 2.90 16.31
CA ALA A 244 -11.00 3.10 17.56
C ALA A 244 -10.15 2.80 18.81
N SER A 245 -8.98 2.17 18.65
CA SER A 245 -8.10 1.86 19.77
C SER A 245 -7.51 3.10 20.41
N ARG A 246 -7.28 3.05 21.74
CA ARG A 246 -6.59 4.12 22.45
C ARG A 246 -5.16 4.32 21.93
N THR A 247 -4.50 3.25 21.52
CA THR A 247 -3.14 3.27 20.98
C THR A 247 -3.05 4.09 19.69
N TYR A 248 -4.03 3.95 18.78
CA TYR A 248 -4.07 4.75 17.57
C TYR A 248 -4.31 6.25 17.83
N GLN A 249 -5.06 6.56 18.91
CA GLN A 249 -5.45 7.92 19.28
C GLN A 249 -4.46 8.62 20.21
N LEU A 250 -3.28 8.01 20.47
CA LEU A 250 -2.22 8.65 21.23
C LEU A 250 -1.64 9.85 20.47
N SER A 251 -1.17 10.85 21.22
CA SER A 251 -0.40 11.97 20.67
C SER A 251 0.94 11.50 20.11
N SER A 252 1.43 12.20 19.10
CA SER A 252 2.81 12.06 18.60
C SER A 252 3.84 12.79 19.47
N GLU A 253 3.40 13.72 20.33
CA GLU A 253 4.29 14.45 21.24
C GLU A 253 4.93 13.51 22.25
N PRO A 254 6.29 13.45 22.29
CA PRO A 254 6.97 12.60 23.24
C PRO A 254 6.91 13.18 24.66
N ASN A 255 7.11 12.31 25.64
CA ASN A 255 7.36 12.70 27.03
C ASN A 255 8.62 12.00 27.54
N ALA A 256 9.04 12.33 28.75
CA ALA A 256 10.29 11.81 29.34
C ALA A 256 10.36 10.26 29.43
N THR A 257 9.23 9.57 29.37
CA THR A 257 9.18 8.09 29.48
C THR A 257 9.08 7.37 28.14
N ASN A 258 8.71 8.06 27.06
CA ASN A 258 8.48 7.43 25.75
C ASN A 258 9.23 8.08 24.58
N GLU A 259 10.14 9.03 24.85
CA GLU A 259 10.87 9.75 23.81
C GLU A 259 11.65 8.81 22.87
N LEU A 260 12.26 7.76 23.44
CA LEU A 260 13.05 6.78 22.70
C LEU A 260 12.25 5.54 22.28
N ASP A 261 10.95 5.50 22.58
CA ASP A 261 10.14 4.34 22.21
C ASP A 261 9.70 4.39 20.75
N GLU A 262 10.21 3.44 19.99
CA GLU A 262 9.82 3.20 18.59
C GLU A 262 9.11 1.85 18.39
N ARG A 263 8.96 1.03 19.46
CA ARG A 263 8.53 -0.38 19.34
C ARG A 263 7.25 -0.72 20.08
N ASN A 264 6.94 -0.01 21.17
CA ASN A 264 5.84 -0.42 22.07
C ASN A 264 4.56 0.41 21.87
N TYR A 265 4.54 1.27 20.84
CA TYR A 265 3.38 2.10 20.49
C TYR A 265 2.88 2.99 21.63
N SER A 266 3.81 3.46 22.48
CA SER A 266 3.48 4.33 23.61
C SER A 266 3.15 5.78 23.20
N ARG A 267 3.35 6.11 21.95
CA ARG A 267 2.93 7.34 21.26
C ARG A 267 2.67 7.08 19.78
N ALA A 268 1.98 7.98 19.10
CA ALA A 268 1.89 7.91 17.65
C ALA A 268 3.25 8.21 17.00
N LEU A 269 3.62 7.42 16.00
CA LEU A 269 4.84 7.65 15.24
C LEU A 269 4.56 8.64 14.10
N LEU A 270 5.42 9.63 13.95
CA LEU A 270 5.37 10.53 12.79
C LEU A 270 5.68 9.74 11.51
N ARG A 271 4.77 9.75 10.56
CA ARG A 271 4.88 9.03 9.29
C ARG A 271 4.71 10.00 8.15
N ARG A 272 5.73 10.12 7.31
CA ARG A 272 5.60 10.92 6.09
C ARG A 272 4.45 10.39 5.23
N LEU A 273 3.64 11.27 4.69
CA LEU A 273 2.59 10.90 3.76
C LEU A 273 3.21 10.23 2.52
N PRO A 274 2.55 9.20 1.95
CA PRO A 274 2.95 8.64 0.66
C PRO A 274 3.04 9.73 -0.42
N ALA A 275 3.94 9.55 -1.39
CA ALA A 275 4.20 10.53 -2.44
C ALA A 275 2.92 11.00 -3.15
N GLU A 276 2.05 10.05 -3.49
CA GLU A 276 0.80 10.32 -4.19
C GLU A 276 -0.19 11.10 -3.32
N VAL A 277 -0.28 10.76 -2.03
CA VAL A 277 -1.15 11.44 -1.07
C VAL A 277 -0.67 12.87 -0.82
N LEU A 278 0.65 13.07 -0.66
CA LEU A 278 1.24 14.39 -0.43
C LEU A 278 1.04 15.29 -1.65
N LEU A 279 1.24 14.78 -2.87
CA LEU A 279 1.01 15.53 -4.11
C LEU A 279 -0.46 15.93 -4.28
N ASP A 280 -1.37 15.01 -3.98
CA ASP A 280 -2.81 15.27 -4.02
C ASP A 280 -3.23 16.29 -2.94
N ALA A 281 -2.62 16.24 -1.75
CA ALA A 281 -2.86 17.20 -0.68
C ALA A 281 -2.43 18.63 -1.10
N VAL A 282 -1.24 18.77 -1.71
CA VAL A 282 -0.78 20.04 -2.27
C VAL A 282 -1.75 20.56 -3.34
N SER A 283 -2.20 19.68 -4.25
CA SER A 283 -3.16 20.06 -5.30
C SER A 283 -4.52 20.48 -4.72
N GLN A 284 -4.99 19.79 -3.68
CA GLN A 284 -6.24 20.12 -2.99
C GLN A 284 -6.16 21.46 -2.25
N VAL A 285 -5.08 21.72 -1.53
CA VAL A 285 -4.86 22.97 -0.79
C VAL A 285 -4.77 24.16 -1.74
N THR A 286 -3.98 24.02 -2.80
CA THR A 286 -3.79 25.12 -3.77
C THR A 286 -4.98 25.30 -4.71
N GLY A 287 -5.80 24.26 -4.91
CA GLY A 287 -6.88 24.22 -5.91
C GLY A 287 -6.37 24.17 -7.34
N ILE A 288 -5.12 23.78 -7.54
CA ILE A 288 -4.48 23.62 -8.84
C ILE A 288 -4.14 22.16 -9.06
N GLU A 289 -4.84 21.54 -10.02
CA GLU A 289 -4.68 20.15 -10.38
C GLU A 289 -3.28 19.85 -10.91
N GLU A 290 -2.79 18.65 -10.60
CA GLU A 290 -1.58 18.14 -11.21
C GLU A 290 -1.87 17.58 -12.60
N LYS A 291 -0.85 17.63 -13.48
CA LYS A 291 -0.96 17.08 -14.83
C LYS A 291 0.01 15.91 -14.98
N PHE A 292 -0.50 14.78 -15.39
CA PHE A 292 0.30 13.58 -15.63
C PHE A 292 0.34 13.27 -17.11
N HIS A 293 1.53 13.05 -17.65
CA HIS A 293 1.69 12.75 -19.07
C HIS A 293 0.99 11.43 -19.43
N GLY A 294 0.13 11.47 -20.45
CA GLY A 294 -0.62 10.30 -20.92
C GLY A 294 -1.80 9.88 -20.01
N VAL A 295 -2.18 10.72 -19.05
CA VAL A 295 -3.33 10.49 -18.17
C VAL A 295 -4.37 11.58 -18.38
N ALA A 296 -5.64 11.24 -18.25
CA ALA A 296 -6.75 12.19 -18.43
C ALA A 296 -6.65 13.37 -17.44
N PRO A 297 -7.02 14.60 -17.84
CA PRO A 297 -7.10 15.74 -16.95
C PRO A 297 -8.00 15.47 -15.75
N GLY A 298 -7.68 16.04 -14.59
CA GLY A 298 -8.41 15.85 -13.35
C GLY A 298 -8.09 14.56 -12.60
N ALA A 299 -7.20 13.71 -13.12
CA ALA A 299 -6.74 12.51 -12.41
C ALA A 299 -5.90 12.91 -11.19
N ARG A 300 -6.12 12.22 -10.09
CA ARG A 300 -5.33 12.37 -8.86
C ARG A 300 -4.14 11.41 -8.85
N ALA A 301 -3.10 11.76 -8.11
CA ALA A 301 -1.91 10.91 -8.02
C ALA A 301 -2.21 9.54 -7.41
N ILE A 302 -3.14 9.43 -6.45
CA ILE A 302 -3.58 8.13 -5.90
C ILE A 302 -4.28 7.23 -6.93
N GLN A 303 -4.71 7.77 -8.07
CA GLN A 303 -5.37 7.03 -9.15
C GLN A 303 -4.39 6.55 -10.24
N LEU A 304 -3.11 6.86 -10.09
CA LEU A 304 -2.08 6.45 -11.04
C LEU A 304 -1.79 4.96 -10.92
N TRP A 305 -2.55 4.17 -11.65
CA TRP A 305 -2.47 2.72 -11.66
C TRP A 305 -1.17 2.17 -12.27
N ASP A 306 -0.47 2.97 -13.09
CA ASP A 306 0.74 2.57 -13.80
C ASP A 306 1.98 3.23 -13.17
N SER A 307 2.93 2.41 -12.71
CA SER A 307 4.19 2.86 -12.11
C SER A 307 5.08 3.62 -13.11
N GLN A 308 4.87 3.44 -14.43
CA GLN A 308 5.67 4.04 -15.49
C GLN A 308 5.28 5.50 -15.82
N VAL A 309 4.24 6.05 -15.20
CA VAL A 309 3.94 7.48 -15.33
C VAL A 309 5.06 8.28 -14.66
N GLN A 310 5.85 8.95 -15.50
CA GLN A 310 7.01 9.72 -15.03
C GLN A 310 6.54 11.02 -14.37
N HIS A 311 6.97 11.22 -13.13
CA HIS A 311 6.72 12.44 -12.37
C HIS A 311 7.84 12.64 -11.34
N TYR A 312 8.54 13.78 -11.44
CA TYR A 312 9.72 14.04 -10.60
C TYR A 312 9.41 13.98 -9.11
N PHE A 313 8.34 14.67 -8.66
CA PHE A 313 7.91 14.66 -7.27
C PHE A 313 7.63 13.24 -6.77
N LEU A 314 6.84 12.47 -7.50
CA LEU A 314 6.48 11.10 -7.09
C LEU A 314 7.72 10.21 -6.95
N LYS A 315 8.67 10.30 -7.86
CA LYS A 315 9.94 9.57 -7.80
C LYS A 315 10.76 10.02 -6.59
N LEU A 316 10.92 11.33 -6.37
CA LEU A 316 11.70 11.90 -5.27
C LEU A 316 11.11 11.50 -3.90
N PHE A 317 9.78 11.44 -3.80
CA PHE A 317 9.07 11.08 -2.57
C PHE A 317 8.81 9.57 -2.42
N GLY A 318 9.46 8.73 -3.24
CA GLY A 318 9.57 7.30 -3.01
C GLY A 318 8.39 6.48 -3.53
N ARG A 319 7.72 6.91 -4.61
CA ARG A 319 6.77 6.05 -5.33
C ARG A 319 7.50 4.82 -5.86
N PRO A 320 7.03 3.58 -5.60
CA PRO A 320 7.70 2.36 -6.02
C PRO A 320 7.62 2.14 -7.54
N ALA A 321 8.65 1.49 -8.08
CA ALA A 321 8.69 1.06 -9.47
C ALA A 321 7.90 -0.22 -9.72
N ARG A 322 7.47 -0.93 -8.66
CA ARG A 322 6.78 -2.23 -8.70
C ARG A 322 7.61 -3.35 -9.30
N ALA A 323 8.93 -3.27 -9.12
CA ALA A 323 9.86 -4.30 -9.57
C ALA A 323 9.82 -5.56 -8.69
N SER A 324 9.46 -5.40 -7.42
CA SER A 324 9.36 -6.47 -6.44
C SER A 324 8.03 -6.43 -5.68
N VAL A 325 7.78 -7.46 -4.87
CA VAL A 325 6.59 -7.55 -3.99
C VAL A 325 6.89 -7.08 -2.56
N CYS A 326 8.06 -6.48 -2.33
CA CYS A 326 8.47 -5.99 -1.01
C CYS A 326 7.81 -4.64 -0.71
N ASP A 327 7.22 -4.51 0.48
CA ASP A 327 6.78 -3.21 1.01
C ASP A 327 7.94 -2.22 1.11
N CYS A 328 9.18 -2.71 1.23
CA CYS A 328 10.40 -1.92 1.31
C CYS A 328 10.72 -1.11 0.04
N GLU A 329 10.07 -1.42 -1.10
CA GLU A 329 10.27 -0.68 -2.34
C GLU A 329 9.68 0.73 -2.27
N ARG A 330 8.66 0.95 -1.45
CA ARG A 330 8.13 2.28 -1.16
C ARG A 330 9.01 2.97 -0.11
N ALA A 331 9.81 3.94 -0.55
CA ALA A 331 10.68 4.68 0.36
C ALA A 331 9.86 5.62 1.25
N VAL A 332 9.82 5.34 2.55
CA VAL A 332 9.08 6.13 3.55
C VAL A 332 9.96 7.12 4.31
N GLY A 333 11.28 6.93 4.28
CA GLY A 333 12.24 7.80 4.97
C GLY A 333 12.26 9.22 4.42
N ALA A 334 12.47 10.21 5.30
CA ALA A 334 12.73 11.58 4.90
C ALA A 334 14.16 11.73 4.39
N SER A 335 14.37 12.61 3.40
CA SER A 335 15.68 12.92 2.85
C SER A 335 15.88 14.42 2.69
N MET A 336 17.15 14.84 2.70
CA MET A 336 17.52 16.23 2.44
C MET A 336 17.01 16.72 1.07
N ALA A 337 17.05 15.86 0.06
CA ALA A 337 16.58 16.22 -1.27
C ALA A 337 15.06 16.50 -1.31
N GLN A 338 14.26 15.78 -0.53
CA GLN A 338 12.83 16.04 -0.38
C GLN A 338 12.56 17.38 0.30
N ALA A 339 13.27 17.67 1.40
CA ALA A 339 13.15 18.95 2.10
C ALA A 339 13.55 20.12 1.20
N LEU A 340 14.69 20.04 0.52
CA LEU A 340 15.16 21.07 -0.41
C LEU A 340 14.17 21.27 -1.59
N HIS A 341 13.57 20.19 -2.09
CA HIS A 341 12.57 20.32 -3.15
C HIS A 341 11.34 21.09 -2.67
N LEU A 342 10.78 20.76 -1.50
CA LEU A 342 9.60 21.49 -0.99
C LEU A 342 9.91 22.97 -0.72
N MET A 343 11.10 23.24 -0.18
CA MET A 343 11.54 24.61 0.12
C MET A 343 11.83 25.47 -1.12
N ASN A 344 12.25 24.86 -2.22
CA ASN A 344 12.73 25.58 -3.39
C ASN A 344 11.96 25.21 -4.68
N SER A 345 10.76 24.62 -4.59
CA SER A 345 9.99 24.22 -5.76
C SER A 345 9.31 25.39 -6.44
N PRO A 346 9.74 25.78 -7.67
CA PRO A 346 9.02 26.79 -8.45
C PRO A 346 7.58 26.39 -8.77
N GLU A 347 7.32 25.08 -8.89
CA GLU A 347 5.97 24.55 -9.15
C GLU A 347 5.05 24.78 -7.95
N LEU A 348 5.54 24.57 -6.71
CA LEU A 348 4.77 24.85 -5.51
C LEU A 348 4.48 26.34 -5.37
N GLU A 349 5.49 27.20 -5.60
CA GLU A 349 5.30 28.65 -5.59
C GLU A 349 4.29 29.10 -6.66
N ALA A 350 4.40 28.57 -7.88
CA ALA A 350 3.48 28.87 -8.97
C ALA A 350 2.04 28.46 -8.65
N LYS A 351 1.84 27.30 -8.00
CA LYS A 351 0.52 26.85 -7.55
C LYS A 351 -0.06 27.78 -6.49
N LEU A 352 0.73 28.22 -5.52
CA LEU A 352 0.30 29.18 -4.48
C LEU A 352 -0.03 30.55 -5.06
N ALA A 353 0.78 31.05 -6.00
CA ALA A 353 0.59 32.35 -6.64
C ALA A 353 -0.51 32.36 -7.70
N HIS A 354 -1.02 31.18 -8.12
CA HIS A 354 -1.97 31.09 -9.24
C HIS A 354 -3.27 31.87 -8.95
N ALA A 355 -3.66 32.75 -9.88
CA ALA A 355 -4.81 33.66 -9.70
C ALA A 355 -6.14 32.91 -9.53
N GLY A 356 -6.32 31.77 -10.22
CA GLY A 356 -7.50 30.91 -10.10
C GLY A 356 -7.46 29.92 -8.94
N GLY A 357 -6.38 29.89 -8.17
CA GLY A 357 -6.18 28.98 -7.04
C GLY A 357 -7.05 29.31 -5.82
N HIS A 358 -7.06 28.39 -4.86
CA HIS A 358 -7.84 28.54 -3.63
C HIS A 358 -7.35 29.71 -2.79
N LEU A 359 -6.05 29.94 -2.70
CA LEU A 359 -5.47 31.00 -1.89
C LEU A 359 -5.95 32.40 -2.34
N GLY A 360 -6.00 32.65 -3.66
CA GLY A 360 -6.54 33.89 -4.18
C GLY A 360 -8.01 34.10 -3.86
N LYS A 361 -8.80 33.05 -3.96
CA LYS A 361 -10.22 33.08 -3.62
C LYS A 361 -10.46 33.30 -2.12
N LEU A 362 -9.63 32.69 -1.26
CA LEU A 362 -9.71 32.90 0.20
C LEU A 362 -9.34 34.32 0.59
N GLU A 363 -8.26 34.84 0.04
CA GLU A 363 -7.81 36.23 0.31
C GLU A 363 -8.84 37.26 -0.10
N GLN A 364 -9.49 37.08 -1.24
CA GLN A 364 -10.57 37.98 -1.71
C GLN A 364 -11.83 37.86 -0.85
N ARG A 365 -12.17 36.70 -0.33
CA ARG A 365 -13.38 36.47 0.49
C ARG A 365 -13.24 36.93 1.93
N HIS A 366 -12.05 36.99 2.46
CA HIS A 366 -11.77 37.28 3.87
C HIS A 366 -10.93 38.56 3.98
N ALA A 367 -11.59 39.70 4.07
CA ALA A 367 -10.93 41.00 4.25
C ALA A 367 -10.24 41.15 5.63
N ASP A 368 -10.76 40.44 6.65
CA ASP A 368 -10.19 40.39 7.98
C ASP A 368 -9.02 39.36 8.02
N ASP A 369 -7.87 39.77 8.60
CA ASP A 369 -6.66 38.97 8.66
C ASP A 369 -6.82 37.76 9.60
N ALA A 370 -7.56 37.88 10.69
CA ALA A 370 -7.80 36.76 11.60
C ALA A 370 -8.71 35.69 10.95
N ALA A 371 -9.72 36.14 10.18
CA ALA A 371 -10.58 35.24 9.42
C ALA A 371 -9.81 34.51 8.31
N LEU A 372 -8.90 35.21 7.59
CA LEU A 372 -8.05 34.61 6.58
C LEU A 372 -7.09 33.60 7.20
N ALA A 373 -6.41 33.94 8.31
CA ALA A 373 -5.53 33.05 9.03
C ALA A 373 -6.27 31.79 9.47
N ARG A 374 -7.44 31.92 10.09
CA ARG A 374 -8.30 30.79 10.47
C ARG A 374 -8.62 29.89 9.28
N GLN A 375 -8.98 30.45 8.15
CA GLN A 375 -9.36 29.69 6.97
C GLN A 375 -8.17 28.96 6.35
N LEU A 376 -6.95 29.51 6.42
CA LEU A 376 -5.73 28.83 5.99
C LEU A 376 -5.46 27.60 6.87
N TYR A 377 -5.59 27.71 8.20
CA TYR A 377 -5.44 26.58 9.11
C TYR A 377 -6.47 25.47 8.83
N LEU A 378 -7.72 25.83 8.62
CA LEU A 378 -8.77 24.86 8.26
C LEU A 378 -8.51 24.19 6.92
N THR A 379 -7.98 24.92 5.93
CA THR A 379 -7.72 24.37 4.59
C THR A 379 -6.48 23.49 4.56
N ILE A 380 -5.41 23.84 5.29
CA ILE A 380 -4.10 23.17 5.20
C ILE A 380 -3.98 22.09 6.27
N TYR A 381 -4.37 22.35 7.51
CA TYR A 381 -4.22 21.44 8.65
C TYR A 381 -5.54 20.79 9.10
N ASN A 382 -6.67 21.21 8.54
CA ASN A 382 -8.00 20.71 8.90
C ASN A 382 -8.35 20.89 10.40
N ARG A 383 -7.78 21.90 11.03
CA ARG A 383 -8.05 22.30 12.43
C ARG A 383 -8.08 23.80 12.61
N GLU A 384 -8.65 24.23 13.72
CA GLU A 384 -8.57 25.63 14.16
C GLU A 384 -7.12 25.98 14.58
N PRO A 385 -6.67 27.23 14.35
CA PRO A 385 -5.42 27.71 14.91
C PRO A 385 -5.54 27.88 16.44
N THR A 386 -4.48 27.60 17.16
CA THR A 386 -4.34 28.00 18.56
C THR A 386 -4.29 29.54 18.65
N ALA A 387 -4.50 30.10 19.85
CA ALA A 387 -4.43 31.56 20.05
C ALA A 387 -3.07 32.12 19.58
N ALA A 388 -1.96 31.47 19.94
CA ALA A 388 -0.61 31.90 19.56
C ALA A 388 -0.37 31.82 18.04
N GLU A 389 -0.87 30.79 17.38
CA GLU A 389 -0.77 30.63 15.91
C GLU A 389 -1.60 31.72 15.20
N ARG A 390 -2.83 31.93 15.63
CA ARG A 390 -3.68 32.96 15.07
C ARG A 390 -3.05 34.36 15.21
N ASP A 391 -2.51 34.68 16.38
CA ASP A 391 -1.90 35.99 16.62
C ASP A 391 -0.67 36.20 15.72
N ARG A 392 0.21 35.18 15.59
CA ARG A 392 1.36 35.25 14.70
C ARG A 392 0.95 35.39 13.23
N ALA A 393 -0.01 34.59 12.78
CA ALA A 393 -0.50 34.66 11.40
C ALA A 393 -1.14 35.98 11.07
N THR A 394 -1.98 36.52 11.98
CA THR A 394 -2.63 37.85 11.85
C THR A 394 -1.60 38.97 11.83
N GLN A 395 -0.59 38.91 12.70
CA GLN A 395 0.52 39.89 12.72
C GLN A 395 1.30 39.87 11.40
N HIS A 396 1.62 38.68 10.86
CA HIS A 396 2.32 38.53 9.59
C HIS A 396 1.52 39.14 8.42
N LEU A 397 0.21 38.85 8.31
CA LEU A 397 -0.66 39.39 7.30
C LEU A 397 -0.78 40.92 7.44
N GLY A 398 -0.98 41.41 8.66
CA GLY A 398 -1.14 42.84 8.94
C GLY A 398 0.12 43.68 8.71
N SER A 399 1.31 43.13 8.96
CA SER A 399 2.61 43.80 8.74
C SER A 399 2.90 44.09 7.26
N ARG A 400 2.24 43.38 6.34
CA ARG A 400 2.44 43.45 4.88
C ARG A 400 1.16 43.85 4.12
N ARG A 401 0.33 44.72 4.67
CA ARG A 401 -0.99 45.06 4.08
C ARG A 401 -0.91 45.48 2.61
N ALA A 402 0.13 46.23 2.19
CA ALA A 402 0.31 46.66 0.81
C ALA A 402 0.56 45.44 -0.15
N HIS A 403 1.00 44.31 0.39
CA HIS A 403 1.29 43.08 -0.34
C HIS A 403 0.62 41.88 0.32
N ARG A 404 -0.62 42.05 0.80
CA ARG A 404 -1.37 41.07 1.59
C ARG A 404 -1.47 39.72 0.89
N ARG A 405 -1.65 39.68 -0.42
CA ARG A 405 -1.67 38.48 -1.22
C ARG A 405 -0.33 37.70 -1.06
N LYS A 406 0.80 38.39 -1.21
CA LYS A 406 2.12 37.77 -1.04
C LYS A 406 2.36 37.31 0.39
N ALA A 407 1.90 38.03 1.39
CA ALA A 407 1.99 37.59 2.79
C ALA A 407 1.18 36.32 3.04
N ALA A 408 0.00 36.16 2.41
CA ALA A 408 -0.79 34.94 2.49
C ALA A 408 -0.11 33.77 1.76
N GLU A 409 0.57 34.01 0.63
CA GLU A 409 1.39 33.01 -0.07
C GLU A 409 2.56 32.54 0.77
N ASP A 410 3.30 33.46 1.40
CA ASP A 410 4.43 33.16 2.28
C ASP A 410 3.97 32.34 3.50
N LEU A 411 2.82 32.68 4.10
CA LEU A 411 2.23 31.93 5.20
C LEU A 411 1.83 30.50 4.78
N ALA A 412 1.11 30.39 3.66
CA ALA A 412 0.70 29.08 3.13
C ALA A 412 1.91 28.22 2.73
N TRP A 413 2.95 28.81 2.14
CA TRP A 413 4.19 28.14 1.85
C TRP A 413 4.87 27.60 3.12
N ALA A 414 4.96 28.39 4.17
CA ALA A 414 5.52 27.95 5.45
C ALA A 414 4.71 26.80 6.07
N MET A 415 3.39 26.87 5.98
CA MET A 415 2.50 25.80 6.46
C MET A 415 2.67 24.50 5.67
N LEU A 416 2.77 24.55 4.34
CA LEU A 416 2.98 23.37 3.48
C LEU A 416 4.36 22.73 3.69
N ASN A 417 5.35 23.49 4.20
CA ASN A 417 6.69 23.01 4.54
C ASN A 417 6.82 22.55 6.01
N SER A 418 5.73 22.51 6.77
CA SER A 418 5.75 22.07 8.16
C SER A 418 5.66 20.55 8.30
N VAL A 419 6.12 20.05 9.44
CA VAL A 419 5.96 18.64 9.83
C VAL A 419 4.48 18.26 9.88
N GLU A 420 3.61 19.13 10.36
CA GLU A 420 2.18 18.91 10.47
C GLU A 420 1.50 18.66 9.11
N PHE A 421 1.98 19.26 8.03
CA PHE A 421 1.41 19.02 6.69
C PHE A 421 2.00 17.77 6.02
N ILE A 422 3.31 17.54 6.18
CA ILE A 422 4.05 16.50 5.46
C ILE A 422 3.86 15.12 6.09
N PHE A 423 3.61 15.08 7.41
CA PHE A 423 3.53 13.85 8.19
C PHE A 423 2.12 13.62 8.72
N ASN A 424 1.75 12.36 8.83
CA ASN A 424 0.61 11.93 9.62
C ASN A 424 1.08 11.79 11.08
N HIS A 425 0.35 12.40 12.02
CA HIS A 425 0.69 12.52 13.44
C HIS A 425 -0.53 12.31 14.33
#